data_aed9d21484b5166d22c99989619f15ad
#
_entry.id   aed9d21484b5166d22c99989619f15ad
#
_cell.length_a   1.000
_cell.length_b   1.000
_cell.length_c   1.000
_cell.angle_alpha   90.00
_cell.angle_beta   90.00
_cell.angle_gamma   90.00
#
_symmetry.space_group_name_H-M   'P 1'
#
loop_
_entity.id
_entity.type
_entity.pdbx_description
1 polymer ?
#
loop_
_entity_poly.entity_id
_entity_poly.type
_entity_poly.pdbx_seq_one_letter_code
_entity_poly.pdbx_strand_id
1 'polypeptide(L)'
;MRARSALLEALGGEEGCRRLSAAFYARVGKDAGLRPFFPGKSLRCASEEFAAFLIQFLGGDENQTQYRWWLSLRESHARFQIGPNARRAWLKHMDATLDAAPLDGATRNALRHFFSCSSAYVIGRDTAESDHEELAGRWSEQRFLDSVVAVIVAGRDDETLALAPRFASRPSVFVGVLARMVQSGRARLIHFVIDAAENDPSLATQRFAGTTLLHFAAGAGCLEVVASLLRLGVDQNLQGRGRTPLYCVANECAGDTGPEVVRALVRAGADVNAYSGVTRATALHAAARRGHVEIARALLDSGAAVNAMDRKGDTPLQRAINCRKNGVSHLLLERGAC
;
A
#
# COMPACT_ATOMS: atom_id res chain seq x y z
N MET A 1 12.34 18.37 -1.57
CA MET A 1 12.90 17.41 -0.57
C MET A 1 12.67 17.98 0.81
N ARG A 2 11.90 17.31 1.68
CA ARG A 2 11.89 17.66 3.10
C ARG A 2 13.31 17.50 3.67
N ALA A 3 13.75 18.42 4.54
CA ALA A 3 14.95 18.21 5.31
C ALA A 3 14.83 16.90 6.11
N ARG A 4 15.88 16.09 6.12
CA ARG A 4 15.94 14.90 6.98
C ARG A 4 15.72 15.34 8.43
N SER A 5 14.91 14.60 9.13
CA SER A 5 14.61 14.86 10.53
C SER A 5 15.85 14.68 11.39
N ALA A 6 16.06 15.59 12.32
CA ALA A 6 17.09 15.40 13.36
C ALA A 6 16.84 14.11 14.16
N LEU A 7 15.57 13.75 14.37
CA LEU A 7 15.18 12.51 15.02
C LEU A 7 15.52 11.27 14.19
N LEU A 8 15.40 11.33 12.85
CA LEU A 8 15.82 10.23 11.98
C LEU A 8 17.33 10.01 12.09
N GLU A 9 18.12 11.08 12.11
CA GLU A 9 19.56 11.01 12.28
C GLU A 9 19.96 10.49 13.66
N ALA A 10 19.28 10.98 14.72
CA ALA A 10 19.49 10.52 16.10
C ALA A 10 19.16 9.03 16.30
N LEU A 11 18.20 8.49 15.53
CA LEU A 11 17.90 7.06 15.47
C LEU A 11 18.99 6.24 14.74
N GLY A 12 19.93 6.88 14.04
CA GLY A 12 20.92 6.24 13.16
C GLY A 12 20.38 6.01 11.75
N GLY A 13 19.56 6.93 11.26
CA GLY A 13 18.98 6.91 9.92
C GLY A 13 17.94 5.81 9.73
N GLU A 14 17.71 5.45 8.48
CA GLU A 14 16.76 4.39 8.12
C GLU A 14 17.11 3.03 8.72
N GLU A 15 18.40 2.72 8.78
CA GLU A 15 18.86 1.47 9.37
C GLU A 15 18.60 1.43 10.88
N GLY A 16 18.68 2.57 11.57
CA GLY A 16 18.27 2.71 12.97
C GLY A 16 16.78 2.43 13.17
N CYS A 17 15.92 2.93 12.28
CA CYS A 17 14.50 2.60 12.29
C CYS A 17 14.24 1.10 12.11
N ARG A 18 14.98 0.44 11.20
CA ARG A 18 14.88 -1.01 11.01
C ARG A 18 15.32 -1.79 12.24
N ARG A 19 16.44 -1.40 12.87
CA ARG A 19 16.91 -2.02 14.12
C ARG A 19 15.92 -1.85 15.26
N LEU A 20 15.38 -0.64 15.44
CA LEU A 20 14.37 -0.36 16.47
C LEU A 20 13.13 -1.24 16.27
N SER A 21 12.63 -1.30 15.05
CA SER A 21 11.48 -2.13 14.70
C SER A 21 11.74 -3.62 14.94
N ALA A 22 12.89 -4.14 14.52
CA ALA A 22 13.25 -5.54 14.72
C ALA A 22 13.35 -5.89 16.22
N ALA A 23 13.98 -5.03 17.02
CA ALA A 23 14.09 -5.21 18.46
C ALA A 23 12.72 -5.19 19.16
N PHE A 24 11.82 -4.30 18.74
CA PHE A 24 10.45 -4.25 19.23
C PHE A 24 9.67 -5.53 18.92
N TYR A 25 9.66 -5.96 17.65
CA TYR A 25 8.93 -7.18 17.26
C TYR A 25 9.54 -8.47 17.80
N ALA A 26 10.83 -8.49 18.12
CA ALA A 26 11.43 -9.60 18.86
C ALA A 26 10.83 -9.75 20.27
N ARG A 27 10.43 -8.65 20.92
CA ARG A 27 9.72 -8.64 22.22
C ARG A 27 8.26 -9.02 22.04
N VAL A 28 7.55 -8.42 21.08
CA VAL A 28 6.14 -8.73 20.77
C VAL A 28 5.95 -10.21 20.42
N GLY A 29 6.91 -10.81 19.73
CA GLY A 29 6.84 -12.24 19.36
C GLY A 29 6.83 -13.21 20.55
N LYS A 30 7.30 -12.77 21.71
CA LYS A 30 7.32 -13.52 22.97
C LYS A 30 6.12 -13.21 23.87
N ASP A 31 5.30 -12.22 23.53
CA ASP A 31 4.15 -11.80 24.34
C ASP A 31 2.88 -12.53 23.88
N ALA A 32 2.35 -13.39 24.72
CA ALA A 32 1.15 -14.19 24.44
C ALA A 32 -0.12 -13.33 24.23
N GLY A 33 -0.17 -12.12 24.80
CA GLY A 33 -1.30 -11.20 24.65
C GLY A 33 -1.25 -10.40 23.34
N LEU A 34 -0.06 -10.08 22.82
CA LEU A 34 0.11 -9.30 21.60
C LEU A 34 0.28 -10.18 20.36
N ARG A 35 0.91 -11.32 20.47
CA ARG A 35 1.21 -12.21 19.33
C ARG A 35 -0.02 -12.56 18.48
N PRO A 36 -1.23 -12.79 19.04
CA PRO A 36 -2.43 -13.10 18.27
C PRO A 36 -2.90 -11.98 17.31
N PHE A 37 -2.55 -10.72 17.57
CA PHE A 37 -2.88 -9.60 16.64
C PHE A 37 -2.11 -9.69 15.33
N PHE A 38 -1.07 -10.51 15.26
CA PHE A 38 -0.21 -10.64 14.08
C PHE A 38 -0.38 -12.04 13.47
N PRO A 39 -1.33 -12.23 12.52
CA PRO A 39 -1.54 -13.52 11.88
C PRO A 39 -0.31 -13.94 11.07
N GLY A 40 0.02 -15.22 11.13
CA GLY A 40 1.14 -15.81 10.40
C GLY A 40 2.26 -16.33 11.29
N LYS A 41 3.14 -17.13 10.69
CA LYS A 41 4.26 -17.80 11.40
C LYS A 41 5.39 -16.84 11.77
N SER A 42 5.54 -15.72 11.05
CA SER A 42 6.62 -14.75 11.19
C SER A 42 6.08 -13.34 11.40
N LEU A 43 6.77 -12.55 12.22
CA LEU A 43 6.52 -11.11 12.43
C LEU A 43 7.32 -10.23 11.46
N ARG A 44 8.03 -10.83 10.50
CA ARG A 44 8.90 -10.12 9.56
C ARG A 44 8.14 -9.00 8.82
N CYS A 45 6.99 -9.31 8.23
CA CYS A 45 6.20 -8.30 7.51
C CYS A 45 5.79 -7.13 8.41
N ALA A 46 5.34 -7.41 9.64
CA ALA A 46 4.96 -6.36 10.59
C ALA A 46 6.15 -5.48 10.98
N SER A 47 7.32 -6.09 11.17
CA SER A 47 8.55 -5.36 11.46
C SER A 47 9.00 -4.48 10.28
N GLU A 48 8.94 -5.02 9.05
CA GLU A 48 9.29 -4.26 7.84
C GLU A 48 8.33 -3.08 7.61
N GLU A 49 7.03 -3.27 7.86
CA GLU A 49 6.03 -2.20 7.75
C GLU A 49 6.21 -1.10 8.80
N PHE A 50 6.45 -1.48 10.05
CA PHE A 50 6.67 -0.50 11.10
C PHE A 50 7.96 0.29 10.89
N ALA A 51 9.03 -0.34 10.43
CA ALA A 51 10.27 0.34 10.04
C ALA A 51 10.00 1.35 8.91
N ALA A 52 9.28 0.93 7.88
CA ALA A 52 8.92 1.80 6.76
C ALA A 52 8.06 3.00 7.20
N PHE A 53 7.10 2.77 8.11
CA PHE A 53 6.34 3.87 8.72
C PHE A 53 7.25 4.87 9.42
N LEU A 54 8.16 4.41 10.28
CA LEU A 54 9.08 5.30 11.00
C LEU A 54 9.97 6.09 10.02
N ILE A 55 10.51 5.43 9.00
CA ILE A 55 11.34 6.07 7.99
C ILE A 55 10.57 7.19 7.28
N GLN A 56 9.37 6.91 6.78
CA GLN A 56 8.55 7.90 6.11
C GLN A 56 8.10 9.01 7.05
N PHE A 57 7.60 8.66 8.23
CA PHE A 57 7.12 9.62 9.21
C PHE A 57 8.22 10.59 9.64
N LEU A 58 9.45 10.12 9.75
CA LEU A 58 10.61 10.93 10.10
C LEU A 58 11.33 11.56 8.88
N GLY A 59 10.76 11.50 7.68
CA GLY A 59 11.25 12.21 6.50
C GLY A 59 12.37 11.50 5.73
N GLY A 60 12.49 10.18 5.88
CA GLY A 60 13.30 9.32 5.01
C GLY A 60 12.63 9.04 3.67
N ASP A 61 13.12 8.05 2.93
CA ASP A 61 12.63 7.71 1.60
C ASP A 61 11.15 7.25 1.64
N GLU A 62 10.28 8.01 0.99
CA GLU A 62 8.85 7.73 0.89
C GLU A 62 8.52 6.47 0.07
N ASN A 63 9.47 5.96 -0.72
CA ASN A 63 9.26 4.79 -1.59
C ASN A 63 9.55 3.45 -0.91
N GLN A 64 10.06 3.45 0.30
CA GLN A 64 10.47 2.21 1.00
C GLN A 64 9.33 1.38 1.59
N THR A 65 8.08 1.84 1.58
CA THR A 65 6.97 1.05 2.11
C THR A 65 6.68 -0.17 1.25
N GLN A 66 6.70 -1.34 1.85
CA GLN A 66 6.41 -2.59 1.12
C GLN A 66 4.91 -2.91 1.04
N TYR A 67 4.06 -2.33 1.89
CA TYR A 67 2.66 -2.74 2.02
C TYR A 67 1.65 -1.58 2.03
N ARG A 68 0.41 -1.90 1.86
CA ARG A 68 -0.72 -1.18 1.30
C ARG A 68 -1.23 0.09 2.00
N TRP A 69 -0.82 0.48 3.21
CA TRP A 69 -1.80 1.18 4.05
C TRP A 69 -1.31 2.39 4.85
N TRP A 70 -0.20 3.00 4.44
CA TRP A 70 0.37 4.12 5.20
C TRP A 70 -0.28 5.48 4.93
N LEU A 71 -1.34 5.52 4.11
CA LEU A 71 -2.09 6.76 3.94
C LEU A 71 -2.85 7.10 5.23
N SER A 72 -3.53 6.14 5.85
CA SER A 72 -4.25 6.33 7.11
C SER A 72 -3.77 5.36 8.20
N LEU A 73 -3.31 5.91 9.31
CA LEU A 73 -2.89 5.14 10.49
C LEU A 73 -4.09 4.46 11.16
N ARG A 74 -5.22 5.15 11.25
CA ARG A 74 -6.46 4.59 11.81
C ARG A 74 -7.02 3.46 10.96
N GLU A 75 -7.11 3.66 9.66
CA GLU A 75 -7.64 2.66 8.75
C GLU A 75 -6.79 1.38 8.74
N SER A 76 -5.47 1.52 8.77
CA SER A 76 -4.55 0.36 8.81
C SER A 76 -4.74 -0.51 10.05
N HIS A 77 -5.22 0.06 11.14
CA HIS A 77 -5.47 -0.63 12.41
C HIS A 77 -6.94 -0.98 12.67
N ALA A 78 -7.88 -0.44 11.88
CA ALA A 78 -9.32 -0.64 12.10
C ALA A 78 -9.79 -2.10 12.12
N ARG A 79 -9.09 -2.97 11.39
CA ARG A 79 -9.37 -4.42 11.36
C ARG A 79 -8.98 -5.16 12.65
N PHE A 80 -8.17 -4.53 13.52
CA PHE A 80 -7.73 -5.14 14.77
C PHE A 80 -8.56 -4.57 15.92
N GLN A 81 -9.11 -5.43 16.76
CA GLN A 81 -9.81 -5.01 17.97
C GLN A 81 -8.81 -4.70 19.08
N ILE A 82 -8.08 -3.59 18.91
CA ILE A 82 -7.04 -3.17 19.85
C ILE A 82 -7.69 -2.46 21.04
N GLY A 83 -7.77 -3.18 22.17
CA GLY A 83 -8.27 -2.62 23.42
C GLY A 83 -7.17 -1.97 24.28
N PRO A 84 -7.57 -1.32 25.41
CA PRO A 84 -6.63 -0.65 26.32
C PRO A 84 -5.54 -1.57 26.88
N ASN A 85 -5.83 -2.86 27.06
CA ASN A 85 -4.87 -3.85 27.58
C ASN A 85 -3.77 -4.15 26.56
N ALA A 86 -4.15 -4.37 25.29
CA ALA A 86 -3.20 -4.57 24.21
C ALA A 86 -2.32 -3.33 24.02
N ARG A 87 -2.91 -2.13 24.08
CA ARG A 87 -2.13 -0.87 24.04
C ARG A 87 -1.12 -0.79 25.18
N ARG A 88 -1.51 -1.11 26.43
CA ARG A 88 -0.57 -1.10 27.57
C ARG A 88 0.59 -2.07 27.39
N ALA A 89 0.32 -3.28 26.92
CA ALA A 89 1.35 -4.27 26.64
C ALA A 89 2.27 -3.79 25.50
N TRP A 90 1.71 -3.21 24.44
CA TRP A 90 2.45 -2.63 23.34
C TRP A 90 3.42 -1.53 23.80
N LEU A 91 2.92 -0.56 24.60
CA LEU A 91 3.74 0.51 25.15
C LEU A 91 4.84 0.00 26.07
N LYS A 92 4.56 -0.99 26.93
CA LYS A 92 5.58 -1.61 27.78
C LYS A 92 6.75 -2.17 26.96
N HIS A 93 6.46 -2.84 25.83
CA HIS A 93 7.51 -3.37 24.96
C HIS A 93 8.22 -2.26 24.19
N MET A 94 7.51 -1.22 23.79
CA MET A 94 8.11 -0.07 23.10
C MET A 94 9.05 0.68 24.03
N ASP A 95 8.65 0.97 25.25
CA ASP A 95 9.47 1.63 26.28
C ASP A 95 10.75 0.84 26.54
N ALA A 96 10.62 -0.48 26.77
CA ALA A 96 11.78 -1.34 26.96
C ALA A 96 12.69 -1.44 25.71
N THR A 97 12.15 -1.21 24.52
CA THR A 97 12.94 -1.15 23.29
C THR A 97 13.70 0.16 23.19
N LEU A 98 13.04 1.28 23.50
CA LEU A 98 13.66 2.61 23.53
C LEU A 98 14.76 2.71 24.60
N ASP A 99 14.55 2.07 25.76
CA ASP A 99 15.55 2.05 26.85
C ASP A 99 16.81 1.28 26.45
N ALA A 100 16.66 0.22 25.66
CA ALA A 100 17.77 -0.59 25.16
C ALA A 100 18.47 0.01 23.92
N ALA A 101 17.84 1.00 23.26
CA ALA A 101 18.41 1.64 22.07
C ALA A 101 19.50 2.67 22.45
N PRO A 102 20.54 2.85 21.63
CA PRO A 102 21.61 3.82 21.86
C PRO A 102 21.12 5.25 21.53
N LEU A 103 20.16 5.76 22.29
CA LEU A 103 19.55 7.06 22.10
C LEU A 103 19.93 7.99 23.27
N ASP A 104 20.10 9.28 22.99
CA ASP A 104 20.17 10.28 24.03
C ASP A 104 18.81 10.43 24.76
N GLY A 105 18.83 11.04 25.94
CA GLY A 105 17.66 11.15 26.81
C GLY A 105 16.51 11.96 26.17
N ALA A 106 16.83 13.02 25.43
CA ALA A 106 15.85 13.89 24.80
C ALA A 106 15.12 13.17 23.67
N THR A 107 15.86 12.54 22.76
CA THR A 107 15.33 11.71 21.66
C THR A 107 14.46 10.58 22.20
N ARG A 108 14.94 9.87 23.23
CA ARG A 108 14.19 8.75 23.85
C ARG A 108 12.86 9.24 24.41
N ASN A 109 12.84 10.34 25.13
CA ASN A 109 11.63 10.89 25.73
C ASN A 109 10.65 11.41 24.69
N ALA A 110 11.13 12.07 23.63
CA ALA A 110 10.29 12.52 22.51
C ALA A 110 9.60 11.34 21.81
N LEU A 111 10.34 10.26 21.52
CA LEU A 111 9.76 9.07 20.92
C LEU A 111 8.78 8.34 21.86
N ARG A 112 9.08 8.24 23.15
CA ARG A 112 8.18 7.67 24.15
C ARG A 112 6.85 8.42 24.20
N HIS A 113 6.90 9.75 24.26
CA HIS A 113 5.71 10.59 24.22
C HIS A 113 4.92 10.39 22.90
N PHE A 114 5.60 10.45 21.76
CA PHE A 114 5.01 10.19 20.45
C PHE A 114 4.27 8.85 20.38
N PHE A 115 4.90 7.76 20.82
CA PHE A 115 4.25 6.44 20.78
C PHE A 115 3.09 6.32 21.76
N SER A 116 3.15 7.02 22.90
CA SER A 116 2.01 7.13 23.82
C SER A 116 0.82 7.82 23.16
N CYS A 117 1.03 8.95 22.50
CA CYS A 117 -0.02 9.70 21.81
C CYS A 117 -0.55 8.95 20.59
N SER A 118 0.32 8.48 19.69
CA SER A 118 -0.09 7.79 18.47
C SER A 118 -0.85 6.48 18.74
N SER A 119 -0.43 5.71 19.74
CA SER A 119 -1.16 4.49 20.12
C SER A 119 -2.53 4.76 20.76
N ALA A 120 -2.70 5.90 21.48
CA ALA A 120 -4.00 6.32 22.00
C ALA A 120 -4.94 6.74 20.86
N TYR A 121 -4.42 7.49 19.90
CA TYR A 121 -5.16 7.87 18.69
C TYR A 121 -5.68 6.68 17.88
N VAL A 122 -4.87 5.63 17.73
CA VAL A 122 -5.25 4.40 17.02
C VAL A 122 -6.48 3.73 17.66
N ILE A 123 -6.60 3.77 18.99
CA ILE A 123 -7.75 3.21 19.72
C ILE A 123 -8.90 4.22 19.94
N GLY A 124 -8.90 5.35 19.23
CA GLY A 124 -9.97 6.33 19.25
C GLY A 124 -10.03 7.23 20.51
N ARG A 125 -8.93 7.34 21.26
CA ARG A 125 -8.82 8.29 22.39
C ARG A 125 -8.25 9.61 21.92
N ASP A 126 -8.70 10.69 22.51
CA ASP A 126 -8.08 12.00 22.35
C ASP A 126 -6.67 11.99 22.93
N THR A 127 -5.76 12.65 22.23
CA THR A 127 -4.35 12.70 22.63
C THR A 127 -3.89 14.13 22.76
N ALA A 128 -3.06 14.40 23.78
CA ALA A 128 -2.31 15.63 23.86
C ALA A 128 -1.38 15.78 22.64
N GLU A 129 -1.08 17.01 22.25
CA GLU A 129 -0.06 17.28 21.24
C GLU A 129 1.33 16.92 21.77
N SER A 130 2.23 16.59 20.87
CA SER A 130 3.62 16.31 21.24
C SER A 130 4.33 17.60 21.61
N ASP A 131 5.04 17.62 22.73
CA ASP A 131 5.87 18.75 23.15
C ASP A 131 7.10 18.96 22.23
N HIS A 132 7.40 18.01 21.37
CA HIS A 132 8.49 18.08 20.40
C HIS A 132 7.97 18.65 19.08
N GLU A 133 8.39 19.87 18.72
CA GLU A 133 7.89 20.65 17.59
C GLU A 133 7.86 19.87 16.26
N GLU A 134 8.95 19.16 15.92
CA GLU A 134 9.03 18.38 14.70
C GLU A 134 8.01 17.24 14.69
N LEU A 135 7.85 16.50 15.79
CA LEU A 135 6.89 15.41 15.90
C LEU A 135 5.46 15.94 15.90
N ALA A 136 5.20 17.10 16.56
CA ALA A 136 3.88 17.73 16.57
C ALA A 136 3.43 18.12 15.14
N GLY A 137 4.31 18.77 14.37
CA GLY A 137 4.02 19.14 13.00
C GLY A 137 3.74 17.94 12.10
N ARG A 138 4.60 16.89 12.16
CA ARG A 138 4.42 15.65 11.38
C ARG A 138 3.17 14.90 11.81
N TRP A 139 2.87 14.90 13.09
CA TRP A 139 1.68 14.25 13.64
C TRP A 139 0.39 14.97 13.22
N SER A 140 0.38 16.30 13.25
CA SER A 140 -0.75 17.10 12.75
C SER A 140 -1.05 16.80 11.28
N GLU A 141 -0.01 16.73 10.44
CA GLU A 141 -0.18 16.35 9.03
C GLU A 141 -0.71 14.92 8.84
N GLN A 142 -0.24 13.95 9.64
CA GLN A 142 -0.76 12.58 9.58
C GLN A 142 -2.23 12.52 10.01
N ARG A 143 -2.61 13.20 11.06
CA ARG A 143 -4.01 13.30 11.51
C ARG A 143 -4.90 13.95 10.45
N PHE A 144 -4.40 15.00 9.78
CA PHE A 144 -5.12 15.62 8.69
C PHE A 144 -5.31 14.64 7.52
N LEU A 145 -4.28 13.90 7.14
CA LEU A 145 -4.37 12.87 6.11
C LEU A 145 -5.38 11.77 6.49
N ASP A 146 -5.35 11.30 7.73
CA ASP A 146 -6.33 10.34 8.27
C ASP A 146 -7.77 10.88 8.18
N SER A 147 -7.97 12.18 8.46
CA SER A 147 -9.29 12.80 8.36
C SER A 147 -9.80 12.82 6.92
N VAL A 148 -8.95 13.12 5.94
CA VAL A 148 -9.31 13.11 4.51
C VAL A 148 -9.64 11.69 4.05
N VAL A 149 -8.87 10.69 4.46
CA VAL A 149 -9.20 9.28 4.15
C VAL A 149 -10.54 8.90 4.77
N ALA A 150 -10.82 9.30 6.00
CA ALA A 150 -12.10 9.04 6.66
C ALA A 150 -13.28 9.71 5.91
N VAL A 151 -13.09 10.92 5.41
CA VAL A 151 -14.08 11.63 4.58
C VAL A 151 -14.34 10.90 3.27
N ILE A 152 -13.29 10.41 2.60
CA ILE A 152 -13.41 9.59 1.38
C ILE A 152 -14.20 8.31 1.69
N VAL A 153 -13.86 7.59 2.76
CA VAL A 153 -14.55 6.35 3.16
C VAL A 153 -16.01 6.60 3.52
N ALA A 154 -16.29 7.73 4.18
CA ALA A 154 -17.64 8.12 4.55
C ALA A 154 -18.53 8.58 3.37
N GLY A 155 -17.98 8.70 2.16
CA GLY A 155 -18.75 9.11 0.97
C GLY A 155 -19.07 10.61 0.91
N ARG A 156 -18.34 11.45 1.66
CA ARG A 156 -18.55 12.90 1.69
C ARG A 156 -17.74 13.58 0.58
N ASP A 157 -18.25 13.49 -0.67
CA ASP A 157 -17.51 13.90 -1.86
C ASP A 157 -17.18 15.40 -1.88
N ASP A 158 -18.12 16.28 -1.51
CA ASP A 158 -17.87 17.72 -1.50
C ASP A 158 -16.73 18.10 -0.55
N GLU A 159 -16.72 17.52 0.64
CA GLU A 159 -15.67 17.74 1.62
C GLU A 159 -14.32 17.15 1.16
N THR A 160 -14.37 15.98 0.52
CA THR A 160 -13.17 15.35 -0.08
C THR A 160 -12.55 16.27 -1.13
N LEU A 161 -13.35 16.80 -2.06
CA LEU A 161 -12.91 17.68 -3.12
C LEU A 161 -12.35 19.02 -2.59
N ALA A 162 -12.91 19.52 -1.49
CA ALA A 162 -12.42 20.74 -0.84
C ALA A 162 -11.06 20.52 -0.13
N LEU A 163 -10.82 19.33 0.41
CA LEU A 163 -9.63 19.05 1.22
C LEU A 163 -8.46 18.50 0.42
N ALA A 164 -8.71 17.72 -0.63
CA ALA A 164 -7.66 17.02 -1.39
C ALA A 164 -6.62 17.96 -2.02
N PRO A 165 -6.94 19.15 -2.57
CA PRO A 165 -5.93 20.05 -3.16
C PRO A 165 -4.86 20.51 -2.19
N ARG A 166 -5.09 20.46 -0.87
CA ARG A 166 -4.09 20.81 0.16
C ARG A 166 -2.86 19.91 0.12
N PHE A 167 -2.94 18.74 -0.54
CA PHE A 167 -1.80 17.84 -0.72
C PHE A 167 -1.00 18.10 -2.00
N ALA A 168 -1.42 19.02 -2.88
CA ALA A 168 -0.76 19.29 -4.16
C ALA A 168 0.73 19.67 -4.00
N SER A 169 1.11 20.32 -2.90
CA SER A 169 2.52 20.63 -2.59
C SER A 169 3.35 19.40 -2.20
N ARG A 170 2.73 18.22 -2.07
CA ARG A 170 3.35 16.94 -1.70
C ARG A 170 2.95 15.86 -2.70
N PRO A 171 3.55 15.85 -3.92
CA PRO A 171 3.06 15.03 -5.04
C PRO A 171 2.92 13.53 -4.72
N SER A 172 3.86 12.95 -3.98
CA SER A 172 3.80 11.54 -3.57
C SER A 172 2.57 11.25 -2.70
N VAL A 173 2.31 12.06 -1.66
CA VAL A 173 1.14 11.91 -0.77
C VAL A 173 -0.15 12.17 -1.55
N PHE A 174 -0.14 13.18 -2.43
CA PHE A 174 -1.28 13.51 -3.26
C PHE A 174 -1.68 12.34 -4.15
N VAL A 175 -0.72 11.68 -4.80
CA VAL A 175 -0.98 10.43 -5.55
C VAL A 175 -1.63 9.36 -4.67
N GLY A 176 -1.24 9.24 -3.39
CA GLY A 176 -1.91 8.36 -2.44
C GLY A 176 -3.38 8.72 -2.20
N VAL A 177 -3.68 10.02 -2.05
CA VAL A 177 -5.05 10.53 -1.90
C VAL A 177 -5.87 10.27 -3.17
N LEU A 178 -5.31 10.59 -4.35
CA LEU A 178 -5.94 10.30 -5.64
C LEU A 178 -6.21 8.80 -5.83
N ALA A 179 -5.26 7.95 -5.46
CA ALA A 179 -5.44 6.50 -5.50
C ALA A 179 -6.60 6.05 -4.60
N ARG A 180 -6.76 6.67 -3.44
CA ARG A 180 -7.88 6.38 -2.54
C ARG A 180 -9.21 6.82 -3.10
N MET A 181 -9.24 7.95 -3.82
CA MET A 181 -10.43 8.41 -4.56
C MET A 181 -10.80 7.41 -5.66
N VAL A 182 -9.84 6.96 -6.46
CA VAL A 182 -10.06 5.93 -7.50
C VAL A 182 -10.64 4.66 -6.90
N GLN A 183 -10.08 4.16 -5.80
CA GLN A 183 -10.56 2.96 -5.11
C GLN A 183 -11.97 3.10 -4.56
N SER A 184 -12.47 4.31 -4.35
CA SER A 184 -13.85 4.55 -3.91
C SER A 184 -14.89 4.25 -4.98
N GLY A 185 -14.49 4.23 -6.26
CA GLY A 185 -15.39 4.02 -7.41
C GLY A 185 -16.38 5.14 -7.69
N ARG A 186 -16.28 6.29 -6.99
CA ARG A 186 -17.26 7.38 -7.12
C ARG A 186 -16.92 8.30 -8.28
N ALA A 187 -17.86 8.50 -9.22
CA ALA A 187 -17.66 9.22 -10.46
C ALA A 187 -17.11 10.65 -10.27
N ARG A 188 -17.63 11.41 -9.30
CA ARG A 188 -17.15 12.78 -9.05
C ARG A 188 -15.70 12.81 -8.61
N LEU A 189 -15.26 11.85 -7.81
CA LEU A 189 -13.87 11.75 -7.37
C LEU A 189 -12.97 11.24 -8.50
N ILE A 190 -13.47 10.35 -9.36
CA ILE A 190 -12.78 9.86 -10.55
C ILE A 190 -12.52 11.02 -11.52
N HIS A 191 -13.53 11.87 -11.79
CA HIS A 191 -13.34 13.07 -12.61
C HIS A 191 -12.26 14.00 -12.05
N PHE A 192 -12.31 14.28 -10.73
CA PHE A 192 -11.27 15.07 -10.08
C PHE A 192 -9.87 14.49 -10.26
N VAL A 193 -9.74 13.15 -10.17
CA VAL A 193 -8.44 12.47 -10.39
C VAL A 193 -7.95 12.66 -11.82
N ILE A 194 -8.85 12.57 -12.80
CA ILE A 194 -8.53 12.78 -14.22
C ILE A 194 -8.08 14.23 -14.43
N ASP A 195 -8.86 15.20 -13.96
CA ASP A 195 -8.55 16.62 -14.07
C ASP A 195 -7.19 16.95 -13.40
N ALA A 196 -6.92 16.38 -12.22
CA ALA A 196 -5.67 16.59 -11.52
C ALA A 196 -4.47 16.05 -12.33
N ALA A 197 -4.60 14.86 -12.93
CA ALA A 197 -3.54 14.26 -13.74
C ALA A 197 -3.34 14.99 -15.08
N GLU A 198 -4.40 15.53 -15.69
CA GLU A 198 -4.33 16.32 -16.93
C GLU A 198 -3.74 17.71 -16.68
N ASN A 199 -4.05 18.34 -15.55
CA ASN A 199 -3.49 19.63 -15.15
C ASN A 199 -2.02 19.56 -14.69
N ASP A 200 -1.62 18.44 -14.08
CA ASP A 200 -0.24 18.15 -13.69
C ASP A 200 0.17 16.73 -14.10
N PRO A 201 0.65 16.55 -15.35
CA PRO A 201 1.08 15.26 -15.86
C PRO A 201 2.22 14.62 -15.05
N SER A 202 2.96 15.38 -14.25
CA SER A 202 4.00 14.83 -13.39
C SER A 202 3.45 13.86 -12.35
N LEU A 203 2.19 14.03 -11.92
CA LEU A 203 1.50 13.12 -10.98
C LEU A 203 1.36 11.71 -11.55
N ALA A 204 1.30 11.56 -12.87
CA ALA A 204 1.15 10.28 -13.52
C ALA A 204 2.38 9.35 -13.33
N THR A 205 3.57 9.93 -13.17
CA THR A 205 4.83 9.21 -12.92
C THR A 205 5.23 9.19 -11.46
N GLN A 206 4.65 10.06 -10.64
CA GLN A 206 4.90 10.08 -9.20
C GLN A 206 4.50 8.77 -8.54
N ARG A 207 5.23 8.42 -7.49
CA ARG A 207 5.01 7.19 -6.73
C ARG A 207 4.55 7.48 -5.32
N PHE A 208 3.51 6.81 -4.92
CA PHE A 208 3.15 6.65 -3.52
C PHE A 208 3.48 5.22 -3.09
N ALA A 209 4.31 5.07 -2.07
CA ALA A 209 4.73 3.76 -1.59
C ALA A 209 5.29 2.86 -2.72
N GLY A 210 6.08 3.41 -3.63
CA GLY A 210 6.70 2.70 -4.75
C GLY A 210 5.76 2.32 -5.90
N THR A 211 4.52 2.82 -5.91
CA THR A 211 3.46 2.46 -6.88
C THR A 211 2.89 3.72 -7.51
N THR A 212 2.63 3.72 -8.82
CA THR A 212 2.06 4.87 -9.54
C THR A 212 0.53 4.83 -9.57
N LEU A 213 -0.09 5.97 -9.94
CA LEU A 213 -1.54 6.07 -10.07
C LEU A 213 -2.11 5.04 -11.07
N LEU A 214 -1.38 4.75 -12.16
CA LEU A 214 -1.80 3.73 -13.14
C LEU A 214 -1.96 2.33 -12.52
N HIS A 215 -1.07 1.93 -11.60
CA HIS A 215 -1.20 0.66 -10.90
C HIS A 215 -2.44 0.62 -10.00
N PHE A 216 -2.70 1.72 -9.28
CA PHE A 216 -3.88 1.81 -8.42
C PHE A 216 -5.18 1.80 -9.23
N ALA A 217 -5.23 2.56 -10.33
CA ALA A 217 -6.39 2.60 -11.22
C ALA A 217 -6.65 1.24 -11.87
N ALA A 218 -5.59 0.58 -12.33
CA ALA A 218 -5.66 -0.77 -12.88
C ALA A 218 -6.18 -1.78 -11.85
N GLY A 219 -5.61 -1.79 -10.64
CA GLY A 219 -6.04 -2.68 -9.56
C GLY A 219 -7.47 -2.43 -9.09
N ALA A 220 -7.94 -1.18 -9.14
CA ALA A 220 -9.33 -0.81 -8.84
C ALA A 220 -10.32 -1.13 -10.00
N GLY A 221 -9.82 -1.45 -11.20
CA GLY A 221 -10.65 -1.63 -12.38
C GLY A 221 -11.22 -0.33 -12.95
N CYS A 222 -10.63 0.82 -12.63
CA CYS A 222 -11.12 2.12 -13.09
C CYS A 222 -10.63 2.42 -14.51
N LEU A 223 -11.42 1.99 -15.51
CA LEU A 223 -11.08 2.12 -16.92
C LEU A 223 -10.88 3.59 -17.33
N GLU A 224 -11.68 4.52 -16.80
CA GLU A 224 -11.63 5.94 -17.14
C GLU A 224 -10.28 6.56 -16.80
N VAL A 225 -9.80 6.33 -15.56
CA VAL A 225 -8.48 6.82 -15.12
C VAL A 225 -7.36 6.12 -15.88
N VAL A 226 -7.45 4.80 -16.09
CA VAL A 226 -6.47 4.05 -16.90
C VAL A 226 -6.37 4.66 -18.30
N ALA A 227 -7.51 4.89 -18.97
CA ALA A 227 -7.54 5.44 -20.33
C ALA A 227 -6.96 6.88 -20.37
N SER A 228 -7.26 7.73 -19.38
CA SER A 228 -6.70 9.08 -19.29
C SER A 228 -5.18 9.03 -19.10
N LEU A 229 -4.67 8.23 -18.16
CA LEU A 229 -3.24 8.11 -17.93
C LEU A 229 -2.47 7.56 -19.16
N LEU A 230 -3.06 6.62 -19.88
CA LEU A 230 -2.47 6.09 -21.12
C LEU A 230 -2.45 7.15 -22.22
N ARG A 231 -3.48 8.00 -22.34
CA ARG A 231 -3.46 9.16 -23.26
C ARG A 231 -2.37 10.18 -22.92
N LEU A 232 -2.07 10.35 -21.63
CA LEU A 232 -0.97 11.20 -21.16
C LEU A 232 0.41 10.56 -21.40
N GLY A 233 0.49 9.40 -22.01
CA GLY A 233 1.75 8.73 -22.37
C GLY A 233 2.44 8.03 -21.20
N VAL A 234 1.70 7.69 -20.15
CA VAL A 234 2.27 6.90 -19.04
C VAL A 234 2.67 5.52 -19.53
N ASP A 235 3.89 5.10 -19.23
CA ASP A 235 4.39 3.77 -19.59
C ASP A 235 3.57 2.68 -18.87
N GLN A 236 2.84 1.91 -19.65
CA GLN A 236 2.00 0.79 -19.20
C GLN A 236 2.79 -0.40 -18.65
N ASN A 237 4.10 -0.44 -18.88
CA ASN A 237 4.99 -1.49 -18.41
C ASN A 237 5.79 -1.10 -17.14
N LEU A 238 5.55 0.10 -16.61
CA LEU A 238 6.20 0.54 -15.36
C LEU A 238 6.06 -0.51 -14.27
N GLN A 239 7.18 -0.77 -13.60
CA GLN A 239 7.18 -1.64 -12.43
C GLN A 239 6.87 -0.84 -11.15
N GLY A 240 5.80 -1.17 -10.47
CA GLY A 240 5.48 -0.70 -9.15
C GLY A 240 5.61 -1.84 -8.14
N ARG A 241 6.60 -1.79 -7.24
CA ARG A 241 6.93 -2.91 -6.32
C ARG A 241 7.15 -4.24 -7.03
N GLY A 242 7.80 -4.22 -8.17
CA GLY A 242 8.02 -5.39 -9.00
C GLY A 242 6.75 -5.96 -9.66
N ARG A 243 5.71 -5.14 -9.83
CA ARG A 243 4.46 -5.53 -10.51
C ARG A 243 4.15 -4.53 -11.61
N THR A 244 3.58 -4.99 -12.70
CA THR A 244 3.04 -4.14 -13.76
C THR A 244 1.59 -3.75 -13.45
N PRO A 245 1.04 -2.68 -14.06
CA PRO A 245 -0.39 -2.37 -13.99
C PRO A 245 -1.26 -3.59 -14.38
N LEU A 246 -0.86 -4.33 -15.41
CA LEU A 246 -1.56 -5.52 -15.86
C LEU A 246 -1.60 -6.63 -14.78
N TYR A 247 -0.50 -6.80 -14.03
CA TYR A 247 -0.50 -7.70 -12.87
C TYR A 247 -1.45 -7.21 -11.78
N CYS A 248 -1.53 -5.89 -11.55
CA CYS A 248 -2.44 -5.32 -10.53
C CYS A 248 -3.92 -5.58 -10.87
N VAL A 249 -4.33 -5.42 -12.15
CA VAL A 249 -5.69 -5.82 -12.59
C VAL A 249 -5.97 -7.27 -12.21
N ALA A 250 -5.10 -8.17 -12.63
CA ALA A 250 -5.28 -9.60 -12.42
C ALA A 250 -5.29 -10.04 -10.95
N ASN A 251 -4.61 -9.27 -10.09
CA ASN A 251 -4.47 -9.59 -8.67
C ASN A 251 -5.51 -8.91 -7.77
N GLU A 252 -6.03 -7.75 -8.13
CA GLU A 252 -6.76 -6.86 -7.21
C GLU A 252 -8.16 -6.50 -7.69
N CYS A 253 -8.40 -6.45 -9.01
CA CYS A 253 -9.71 -6.10 -9.56
C CYS A 253 -10.72 -7.23 -9.32
N ALA A 254 -11.72 -6.92 -8.50
CA ALA A 254 -12.82 -7.85 -8.22
C ALA A 254 -14.10 -7.51 -9.02
N GLY A 255 -14.10 -6.39 -9.75
CA GLY A 255 -15.26 -5.91 -10.52
C GLY A 255 -15.27 -6.43 -11.97
N ASP A 256 -16.37 -6.20 -12.65
CA ASP A 256 -16.64 -6.66 -14.01
C ASP A 256 -15.83 -5.91 -15.08
N THR A 257 -15.27 -4.74 -14.74
CA THR A 257 -14.46 -3.90 -15.64
C THR A 257 -13.04 -4.42 -15.88
N GLY A 258 -12.60 -5.40 -15.10
CA GLY A 258 -11.24 -5.95 -15.20
C GLY A 258 -10.84 -6.39 -16.61
N PRO A 259 -11.66 -7.15 -17.37
CA PRO A 259 -11.36 -7.54 -18.75
C PRO A 259 -11.15 -6.36 -19.70
N GLU A 260 -11.90 -5.26 -19.50
CA GLU A 260 -11.79 -4.06 -20.34
C GLU A 260 -10.48 -3.31 -20.04
N VAL A 261 -10.11 -3.21 -18.77
CA VAL A 261 -8.82 -2.66 -18.35
C VAL A 261 -7.65 -3.48 -18.89
N VAL A 262 -7.73 -4.81 -18.87
CA VAL A 262 -6.74 -5.70 -19.53
C VAL A 262 -6.59 -5.32 -20.99
N ARG A 263 -7.71 -5.28 -21.73
CA ARG A 263 -7.70 -4.95 -23.15
C ARG A 263 -7.16 -3.54 -23.43
N ALA A 264 -7.47 -2.56 -22.59
CA ALA A 264 -6.96 -1.19 -22.71
C ALA A 264 -5.42 -1.14 -22.55
N LEU A 265 -4.90 -1.77 -21.50
CA LEU A 265 -3.46 -1.85 -21.25
C LEU A 265 -2.71 -2.58 -22.36
N VAL A 266 -3.23 -3.72 -22.84
CA VAL A 266 -2.60 -4.49 -23.93
C VAL A 266 -2.62 -3.73 -25.24
N ARG A 267 -3.73 -3.05 -25.59
CA ARG A 267 -3.78 -2.17 -26.78
C ARG A 267 -2.78 -1.02 -26.70
N ALA A 268 -2.47 -0.52 -25.51
CA ALA A 268 -1.44 0.48 -25.30
C ALA A 268 -0.01 -0.09 -25.34
N GLY A 269 0.16 -1.43 -25.51
CA GLY A 269 1.46 -2.08 -25.59
C GLY A 269 1.95 -2.69 -24.25
N ALA A 270 1.05 -3.00 -23.32
CA ALA A 270 1.46 -3.75 -22.14
C ALA A 270 1.93 -5.15 -22.51
N ASP A 271 3.08 -5.56 -21.97
CA ASP A 271 3.58 -6.92 -22.10
C ASP A 271 2.73 -7.88 -21.24
N VAL A 272 1.90 -8.67 -21.94
CA VAL A 272 0.99 -9.63 -21.31
C VAL A 272 1.73 -10.73 -20.55
N ASN A 273 2.98 -11.01 -20.93
CA ASN A 273 3.81 -12.03 -20.34
C ASN A 273 4.86 -11.50 -19.36
N ALA A 274 4.78 -10.20 -19.03
CA ALA A 274 5.69 -9.58 -18.07
C ALA A 274 5.68 -10.32 -16.73
N TYR A 275 6.87 -10.61 -16.22
CA TYR A 275 7.05 -11.24 -14.93
C TYR A 275 7.00 -10.22 -13.80
N SER A 276 6.25 -10.54 -12.75
CA SER A 276 6.33 -9.78 -11.49
C SER A 276 7.61 -10.10 -10.73
N GLY A 277 8.31 -9.09 -10.27
CA GLY A 277 9.53 -9.10 -9.45
C GLY A 277 10.01 -10.45 -8.87
N VAL A 278 9.97 -10.56 -7.55
CA VAL A 278 10.57 -11.71 -6.83
C VAL A 278 9.96 -13.07 -7.17
N THR A 279 8.67 -13.11 -7.46
CA THR A 279 7.95 -14.40 -7.70
C THR A 279 8.03 -14.86 -9.13
N ARG A 280 8.41 -14.00 -10.08
CA ARG A 280 8.32 -14.26 -11.52
C ARG A 280 6.95 -14.80 -11.98
N ALA A 281 5.89 -14.41 -11.27
CA ALA A 281 4.54 -14.75 -11.67
C ALA A 281 4.04 -13.75 -12.73
N THR A 282 3.36 -14.21 -13.78
CA THR A 282 2.69 -13.36 -14.76
C THR A 282 1.32 -12.90 -14.27
N ALA A 283 0.67 -11.98 -14.98
CA ALA A 283 -0.71 -11.57 -14.70
C ALA A 283 -1.66 -12.79 -14.72
N LEU A 284 -1.44 -13.76 -15.64
CA LEU A 284 -2.26 -14.99 -15.71
C LEU A 284 -2.14 -15.85 -14.44
N HIS A 285 -0.94 -15.95 -13.84
CA HIS A 285 -0.77 -16.61 -12.53
C HIS A 285 -1.57 -15.92 -11.43
N ALA A 286 -1.60 -14.58 -11.44
CA ALA A 286 -2.36 -13.81 -10.46
C ALA A 286 -3.86 -14.02 -10.62
N ALA A 287 -4.40 -13.93 -11.84
CA ALA A 287 -5.80 -14.20 -12.16
C ALA A 287 -6.19 -15.64 -11.77
N ALA A 288 -5.33 -16.61 -12.07
CA ALA A 288 -5.53 -18.01 -11.73
C ALA A 288 -5.62 -18.23 -10.21
N ARG A 289 -4.69 -17.67 -9.47
CA ARG A 289 -4.69 -17.74 -7.99
C ARG A 289 -5.93 -17.08 -7.37
N ARG A 290 -6.41 -15.98 -7.95
CA ARG A 290 -7.57 -15.22 -7.45
C ARG A 290 -8.91 -15.86 -7.88
N GLY A 291 -8.92 -16.57 -8.98
CA GLY A 291 -10.13 -17.17 -9.57
C GLY A 291 -10.90 -16.19 -10.47
N HIS A 292 -10.22 -15.19 -11.04
CA HIS A 292 -10.81 -14.18 -11.91
C HIS A 292 -10.93 -14.75 -13.35
N VAL A 293 -12.02 -15.44 -13.64
CA VAL A 293 -12.23 -16.20 -14.90
C VAL A 293 -12.17 -15.25 -16.10
N GLU A 294 -12.94 -14.16 -16.09
CA GLU A 294 -13.04 -13.26 -17.23
C GLU A 294 -11.75 -12.45 -17.47
N ILE A 295 -11.02 -12.11 -16.42
CA ILE A 295 -9.69 -11.51 -16.53
C ILE A 295 -8.70 -12.53 -17.13
N ALA A 296 -8.73 -13.78 -16.66
CA ALA A 296 -7.90 -14.85 -17.23
C ALA A 296 -8.20 -15.08 -18.71
N ARG A 297 -9.49 -15.07 -19.09
CA ARG A 297 -9.94 -15.15 -20.49
C ARG A 297 -9.35 -14.00 -21.32
N ALA A 298 -9.52 -12.76 -20.84
CA ALA A 298 -9.01 -11.58 -21.55
C ALA A 298 -7.49 -11.61 -21.72
N LEU A 299 -6.74 -12.10 -20.72
CA LEU A 299 -5.29 -12.29 -20.82
C LEU A 299 -4.92 -13.33 -21.85
N LEU A 300 -5.60 -14.50 -21.87
CA LEU A 300 -5.38 -15.56 -22.84
C LEU A 300 -5.71 -15.11 -24.27
N ASP A 301 -6.82 -14.41 -24.45
CA ASP A 301 -7.21 -13.83 -25.75
C ASP A 301 -6.22 -12.75 -26.22
N SER A 302 -5.46 -12.18 -25.30
CA SER A 302 -4.39 -11.21 -25.57
C SER A 302 -3.01 -11.87 -25.73
N GLY A 303 -2.90 -13.19 -25.77
CA GLY A 303 -1.64 -13.91 -26.01
C GLY A 303 -0.84 -14.23 -24.72
N ALA A 304 -1.50 -14.30 -23.57
CA ALA A 304 -0.82 -14.78 -22.37
C ALA A 304 -0.36 -16.24 -22.51
N ALA A 305 0.90 -16.50 -22.14
CA ALA A 305 1.49 -17.84 -22.19
C ALA A 305 0.82 -18.74 -21.14
N VAL A 306 -0.02 -19.66 -21.59
CA VAL A 306 -0.86 -20.53 -20.74
C VAL A 306 -0.03 -21.40 -19.79
N ASN A 307 1.16 -21.83 -20.22
CA ASN A 307 2.09 -22.69 -19.47
C ASN A 307 3.33 -21.94 -18.96
N ALA A 308 3.25 -20.60 -18.81
CA ALA A 308 4.34 -19.86 -18.21
C ALA A 308 4.66 -20.41 -16.80
N MET A 309 5.94 -20.44 -16.43
CA MET A 309 6.38 -20.93 -15.12
C MET A 309 6.81 -19.76 -14.22
N ASP A 310 6.36 -19.75 -12.99
CA ASP A 310 6.85 -18.84 -11.97
C ASP A 310 8.18 -19.31 -11.36
N ARG A 311 8.70 -18.60 -10.34
CA ARG A 311 9.98 -18.94 -9.70
C ARG A 311 10.00 -20.32 -9.03
N LYS A 312 8.82 -20.86 -8.67
CA LYS A 312 8.70 -22.19 -8.05
C LYS A 312 8.51 -23.30 -9.09
N GLY A 313 8.39 -22.95 -10.37
CA GLY A 313 8.01 -23.85 -11.43
C GLY A 313 6.50 -24.09 -11.54
N ASP A 314 5.67 -23.38 -10.75
CA ASP A 314 4.22 -23.53 -10.85
C ASP A 314 3.71 -22.85 -12.13
N THR A 315 2.81 -23.52 -12.86
CA THR A 315 2.03 -22.91 -13.97
C THR A 315 0.79 -22.19 -13.43
N PRO A 316 0.11 -21.33 -14.25
CA PRO A 316 -1.19 -20.76 -13.88
C PRO A 316 -2.22 -21.83 -13.48
N LEU A 317 -2.23 -22.98 -14.17
CA LEU A 317 -3.13 -24.10 -13.84
C LEU A 317 -2.83 -24.67 -12.44
N GLN A 318 -1.56 -24.92 -12.12
CA GLN A 318 -1.17 -25.38 -10.78
C GLN A 318 -1.55 -24.36 -9.68
N ARG A 319 -1.41 -23.07 -9.96
CA ARG A 319 -1.86 -22.01 -9.04
C ARG A 319 -3.37 -22.02 -8.83
N ALA A 320 -4.16 -22.24 -9.90
CA ALA A 320 -5.62 -22.34 -9.80
C ALA A 320 -6.04 -23.58 -8.97
N ILE A 321 -5.44 -24.73 -9.23
CA ILE A 321 -5.71 -25.99 -8.51
C ILE A 321 -5.34 -25.83 -7.02
N ASN A 322 -4.15 -25.36 -6.72
CA ASN A 322 -3.67 -25.15 -5.34
C ASN A 322 -4.56 -24.19 -4.55
N CYS A 323 -5.20 -23.24 -5.23
CA CYS A 323 -6.13 -22.27 -4.65
C CYS A 323 -7.62 -22.68 -4.80
N ARG A 324 -7.91 -23.89 -5.31
CA ARG A 324 -9.27 -24.42 -5.54
C ARG A 324 -10.14 -23.49 -6.39
N LYS A 325 -9.58 -22.97 -7.49
CA LYS A 325 -10.24 -22.05 -8.42
C LYS A 325 -10.74 -22.77 -9.66
N ASN A 326 -11.79 -23.62 -9.50
CA ASN A 326 -12.28 -24.54 -10.51
C ASN A 326 -12.62 -23.87 -11.85
N GLY A 327 -13.29 -22.70 -11.84
CA GLY A 327 -13.66 -21.99 -13.07
C GLY A 327 -12.46 -21.59 -13.93
N VAL A 328 -11.39 -21.08 -13.28
CA VAL A 328 -10.16 -20.76 -14.02
C VAL A 328 -9.40 -22.00 -14.43
N SER A 329 -9.38 -23.06 -13.59
CA SER A 329 -8.76 -24.33 -13.95
C SER A 329 -9.37 -24.92 -15.23
N HIS A 330 -10.71 -24.91 -15.34
CA HIS A 330 -11.43 -25.39 -16.52
C HIS A 330 -11.06 -24.56 -17.76
N LEU A 331 -11.12 -23.23 -17.65
CA LEU A 331 -10.74 -22.32 -18.72
C LEU A 331 -9.29 -22.57 -19.20
N LEU A 332 -8.35 -22.75 -18.27
CA LEU A 332 -6.95 -22.99 -18.60
C LEU A 332 -6.76 -24.32 -19.35
N LEU A 333 -7.44 -25.40 -18.90
CA LEU A 333 -7.44 -26.71 -19.62
C LEU A 333 -8.02 -26.59 -21.02
N GLU A 334 -9.14 -25.89 -21.21
CA GLU A 334 -9.73 -25.59 -22.53
C GLU A 334 -8.75 -24.83 -23.44
N ARG A 335 -7.84 -24.08 -22.89
CA ARG A 335 -6.83 -23.28 -23.62
C ARG A 335 -5.48 -23.99 -23.74
N GLY A 336 -5.39 -25.30 -23.44
CA GLY A 336 -4.19 -26.11 -23.62
C GLY A 336 -3.18 -26.02 -22.47
N ALA A 337 -3.62 -25.71 -21.23
CA ALA A 337 -2.76 -25.85 -20.07
C ALA A 337 -2.45 -27.34 -19.78
N CYS A 338 -1.22 -27.60 -19.33
CA CYS A 338 -0.72 -28.93 -18.97
C CYS A 338 0.03 -28.89 -17.63
#